data_d6470907f78e432281e035938a704c75
#
_entry.id   d6470907f78e432281e035938a704c75
#
_cell.length_a   1.000
_cell.length_b   1.000
_cell.length_c   1.000
_cell.angle_alpha   90.00
_cell.angle_beta   90.00
_cell.angle_gamma   90.00
#
_symmetry.space_group_name_H-M   'P 1'
#
loop_
_entity.id
_entity.type
_entity.pdbx_description
1 polymer ?
#
loop_
_entity_poly.entity_id
_entity_poly.type
_entity_poly.pdbx_seq_one_letter_code
_entity_poly.pdbx_strand_id
1 'polypeptide(L)'
;MRRLLWLLALPLVLALALTAAACGGDDEEGAATGTGTGATGTQASGEPIKIGASLPLTGDFSEPGVAAKQGYELWQEQVNQNGGLLGRPVEIVIKDDQSDQNVVVADYNALIQQDKVDLLLGTFSSLLNIPASAVAERNQMLYVEPAGGSPEMFNRGFQYLFFAQQATAPHQADLFVEWVGGLPDDEKPKTGAYVIADDPFGGPVAEGIQKGLEAAGVQTVYSEVYPPETKNFDAIASAIAAKKPDVIAQGSAGLEDGVNLTRSLVKVGYNPKQYFQASSPSFADQYSNGVGAGNTDGVFYALSYHPEAETPGNTEFLEAFKAKYDAEPAEDAADAYAAAQVLQAAVEAVGSIDDQKALADWLHANEVETILGTLSWDETGAPEQAFLLAQWQNGNEEIVLPEDAATTDTIVNPKPDWQQ
;
A
#
# COMPACT_ATOMS: atom_id res chain seq x y z
N MET A 1 -34.92 16.11 48.40
CA MET A 1 -34.64 16.04 49.87
C MET A 1 -33.16 15.84 50.06
N ARG A 2 -32.54 16.79 50.81
CA ARG A 2 -31.30 16.78 51.59
C ARG A 2 -30.00 16.37 50.83
N ARG A 3 -29.09 17.33 50.50
CA ARG A 3 -28.16 18.18 51.31
C ARG A 3 -27.22 17.33 52.16
N LEU A 4 -25.85 17.48 51.92
CA LEU A 4 -24.86 18.28 52.68
C LEU A 4 -23.46 17.98 52.13
N LEU A 5 -22.69 18.83 51.52
CA LEU A 5 -21.72 19.83 51.99
C LEU A 5 -20.81 19.39 53.14
N TRP A 6 -19.47 19.47 52.90
CA TRP A 6 -18.43 20.01 53.79
C TRP A 6 -17.11 19.97 53.00
N LEU A 7 -16.45 20.91 52.74
CA LEU A 7 -15.60 22.06 52.88
C LEU A 7 -14.38 21.86 53.82
N LEU A 8 -13.21 22.46 53.39
CA LEU A 8 -12.03 22.97 54.11
C LEU A 8 -10.87 21.95 54.26
N ALA A 9 -9.57 22.31 54.15
CA ALA A 9 -8.84 23.60 54.01
C ALA A 9 -7.37 23.31 53.60
N LEU A 10 -6.70 24.25 52.94
CA LEU A 10 -5.24 24.40 52.82
C LEU A 10 -4.57 24.70 54.19
N PRO A 11 -3.24 24.52 54.36
CA PRO A 11 -2.43 25.71 54.22
C PRO A 11 -1.05 25.57 53.51
N LEU A 12 -0.68 26.63 52.92
CA LEU A 12 0.53 27.26 52.47
C LEU A 12 1.65 27.27 53.52
N VAL A 13 2.90 26.89 53.16
CA VAL A 13 4.09 27.42 53.81
C VAL A 13 5.17 27.74 52.78
N LEU A 14 5.53 29.00 52.77
CA LEU A 14 6.59 29.65 52.04
C LEU A 14 7.84 29.68 52.93
N ALA A 15 9.04 29.39 52.40
CA ALA A 15 10.28 29.86 53.01
C ALA A 15 11.39 30.04 51.95
N LEU A 16 11.77 31.28 51.82
CA LEU A 16 12.93 31.85 51.12
C LEU A 16 14.20 31.61 51.95
N ALA A 17 15.35 31.41 51.33
CA ALA A 17 16.61 32.04 51.80
C ALA A 17 17.71 31.98 50.74
N LEU A 18 18.30 33.10 50.53
CA LEU A 18 19.40 33.51 49.63
C LEU A 18 20.78 33.24 50.25
N THR A 19 21.80 33.49 49.38
CA THR A 19 23.17 33.98 49.56
C THR A 19 24.25 32.88 49.69
N ALA A 20 25.49 33.02 49.26
CA ALA A 20 26.23 34.00 48.42
C ALA A 20 27.61 33.38 48.17
N ALA A 21 28.29 33.92 47.19
CA ALA A 21 29.63 33.67 46.68
C ALA A 21 30.77 33.56 47.68
N ALA A 22 31.84 32.82 47.32
CA ALA A 22 33.22 33.35 47.38
C ALA A 22 34.24 32.36 46.70
N CYS A 23 35.21 32.97 46.07
CA CYS A 23 36.35 32.52 45.31
C CYS A 23 37.37 31.66 46.01
N GLY A 24 38.14 30.89 45.17
CA GLY A 24 39.59 30.85 45.29
C GLY A 24 40.21 29.46 45.44
N GLY A 25 41.19 29.15 44.57
CA GLY A 25 42.30 28.25 44.86
C GLY A 25 42.49 27.09 43.92
N ASP A 26 43.55 27.17 43.14
CA ASP A 26 44.17 26.21 42.23
C ASP A 26 44.54 24.85 42.95
N ASP A 27 44.50 23.75 42.22
CA ASP A 27 45.61 22.93 41.77
C ASP A 27 45.20 21.50 41.35
N GLU A 28 45.56 21.21 40.11
CA GLU A 28 46.08 20.00 39.42
C GLU A 28 45.53 18.55 39.67
N GLU A 29 45.39 17.96 38.47
CA GLU A 29 45.57 16.56 38.02
C GLU A 29 44.48 15.50 38.31
N GLY A 30 43.96 14.99 37.16
CA GLY A 30 43.25 13.72 37.12
C GLY A 30 42.42 13.52 35.87
N ALA A 31 43.05 13.27 34.71
CA ALA A 31 42.36 12.93 33.49
C ALA A 31 41.51 11.67 33.60
N ALA A 32 40.24 11.78 33.23
CA ALA A 32 39.45 10.67 32.66
C ALA A 32 38.49 11.23 31.61
N THR A 33 38.95 11.19 30.40
CA THR A 33 38.16 11.45 29.17
C THR A 33 37.14 10.34 28.97
N GLY A 34 35.93 10.58 29.41
CA GLY A 34 34.74 9.86 28.94
C GLY A 34 34.12 10.62 27.80
N THR A 35 34.59 10.41 26.59
CA THR A 35 33.89 10.87 25.35
C THR A 35 32.64 10.01 25.16
N GLY A 36 31.55 10.41 25.78
CA GLY A 36 30.23 10.04 25.34
C GLY A 36 29.94 10.81 24.05
N THR A 37 30.18 10.22 22.90
CA THR A 37 29.60 10.66 21.65
C THR A 37 28.10 10.42 21.71
N GLY A 38 27.38 11.36 22.31
CA GLY A 38 25.99 11.53 22.05
C GLY A 38 25.87 11.97 20.59
N ALA A 39 25.28 11.14 19.76
CA ALA A 39 24.83 11.55 18.44
C ALA A 39 23.86 12.71 18.65
N THR A 40 24.33 13.93 18.46
CA THR A 40 23.47 15.10 18.32
C THR A 40 22.78 14.96 16.96
N GLY A 41 21.65 14.28 16.92
CA GLY A 41 20.75 14.36 15.77
C GLY A 41 20.49 15.85 15.52
N THR A 42 20.73 16.29 14.32
CA THR A 42 20.44 17.64 13.88
C THR A 42 18.92 17.82 13.98
N GLN A 43 18.44 18.60 14.92
CA GLN A 43 17.00 18.82 15.10
C GLN A 43 16.49 19.64 13.90
N ALA A 44 15.44 19.16 13.23
CA ALA A 44 14.78 19.88 12.16
C ALA A 44 14.33 21.27 12.64
N SER A 45 14.49 22.30 11.81
CA SER A 45 14.20 23.68 12.18
C SER A 45 13.63 24.48 10.99
N GLY A 46 12.84 25.51 11.27
CA GLY A 46 12.20 26.36 10.26
C GLY A 46 10.71 26.05 10.09
N GLU A 47 10.10 26.67 9.08
CA GLU A 47 8.71 26.39 8.70
C GLU A 47 8.61 24.95 8.16
N PRO A 48 7.59 24.16 8.55
CA PRO A 48 7.43 22.80 8.08
C PRO A 48 7.24 22.74 6.56
N ILE A 49 7.71 21.67 5.95
CA ILE A 49 7.32 21.29 4.60
C ILE A 49 5.96 20.59 4.71
N LYS A 50 4.95 21.17 4.06
CA LYS A 50 3.60 20.63 4.07
C LYS A 50 3.37 19.69 2.89
N ILE A 51 2.94 18.49 3.18
CA ILE A 51 2.59 17.48 2.18
C ILE A 51 1.10 17.22 2.27
N GLY A 52 0.38 17.35 1.16
CA GLY A 52 -1.06 17.10 1.11
C GLY A 52 -1.39 15.69 0.66
N ALA A 53 -2.33 15.04 1.33
CA ALA A 53 -2.95 13.79 0.91
C ALA A 53 -4.46 13.83 1.16
N SER A 54 -5.23 13.19 0.30
CA SER A 54 -6.64 12.89 0.55
C SER A 54 -6.77 11.37 0.55
N LEU A 55 -7.36 10.79 1.59
CA LEU A 55 -7.45 9.35 1.77
C LEU A 55 -8.91 8.95 2.05
N PRO A 56 -9.35 7.77 1.62
CA PRO A 56 -10.69 7.28 1.95
C PRO A 56 -10.73 6.78 3.40
N LEU A 57 -10.80 7.69 4.36
CA LEU A 57 -10.89 7.32 5.78
C LEU A 57 -12.27 6.82 6.16
N THR A 58 -13.27 7.08 5.32
CA THR A 58 -14.64 6.57 5.40
C THR A 58 -15.13 6.09 4.04
N GLY A 59 -16.24 5.34 4.01
CA GLY A 59 -16.78 4.77 2.78
C GLY A 59 -16.24 3.37 2.44
N ASP A 60 -16.42 2.96 1.18
CA ASP A 60 -16.15 1.57 0.74
C ASP A 60 -14.65 1.18 0.75
N PHE A 61 -13.77 2.16 0.68
CA PHE A 61 -12.30 1.97 0.73
C PHE A 61 -11.68 2.42 2.07
N SER A 62 -12.47 2.46 3.14
CA SER A 62 -11.99 3.00 4.42
C SER A 62 -10.86 2.17 5.04
N GLU A 63 -10.83 0.87 4.81
CA GLU A 63 -9.79 0.01 5.35
C GLU A 63 -8.40 0.31 4.76
N PRO A 64 -8.19 0.21 3.43
CA PRO A 64 -6.91 0.59 2.82
C PRO A 64 -6.57 2.07 3.06
N GLY A 65 -7.56 2.97 3.10
CA GLY A 65 -7.32 4.38 3.41
C GLY A 65 -6.78 4.64 4.80
N VAL A 66 -7.28 3.91 5.81
CA VAL A 66 -6.75 3.97 7.19
C VAL A 66 -5.36 3.36 7.26
N ALA A 67 -5.11 2.25 6.58
CA ALA A 67 -3.78 1.65 6.51
C ALA A 67 -2.76 2.60 5.83
N ALA A 68 -3.11 3.20 4.69
CA ALA A 68 -2.27 4.19 4.02
C ALA A 68 -1.94 5.39 4.93
N LYS A 69 -2.93 5.88 5.69
CA LYS A 69 -2.68 6.93 6.70
C LYS A 69 -1.62 6.51 7.72
N GLN A 70 -1.66 5.27 8.21
CA GLN A 70 -0.68 4.76 9.15
C GLN A 70 0.74 4.75 8.55
N GLY A 71 0.88 4.36 7.28
CA GLY A 71 2.15 4.40 6.56
C GLY A 71 2.70 5.82 6.44
N TYR A 72 1.89 6.77 5.99
CA TYR A 72 2.28 8.19 5.88
C TYR A 72 2.66 8.80 7.23
N GLU A 73 1.88 8.54 8.28
CA GLU A 73 2.17 9.06 9.63
C GLU A 73 3.44 8.45 10.24
N LEU A 74 3.74 7.19 9.95
CA LEU A 74 4.97 6.55 10.41
C LEU A 74 6.19 7.14 9.71
N TRP A 75 6.13 7.29 8.36
CA TRP A 75 7.18 7.93 7.59
C TRP A 75 7.44 9.36 8.07
N GLN A 76 6.38 10.16 8.24
CA GLN A 76 6.51 11.54 8.76
C GLN A 76 7.24 11.60 10.10
N GLU A 77 6.88 10.69 11.02
CA GLU A 77 7.50 10.62 12.34
C GLU A 77 9.00 10.30 12.23
N GLN A 78 9.35 9.30 11.43
CA GLN A 78 10.75 8.87 11.27
C GLN A 78 11.59 9.95 10.58
N VAL A 79 11.09 10.59 9.52
CA VAL A 79 11.79 11.69 8.86
C VAL A 79 12.03 12.84 9.84
N ASN A 80 11.04 13.20 10.63
CA ASN A 80 11.17 14.27 11.61
C ASN A 80 12.16 13.92 12.75
N GLN A 81 12.20 12.67 13.19
CA GLN A 81 13.20 12.19 14.17
C GLN A 81 14.62 12.21 13.60
N ASN A 82 14.76 12.05 12.29
CA ASN A 82 16.05 12.03 11.58
C ASN A 82 16.50 13.40 11.07
N GLY A 83 15.87 14.48 11.51
CA GLY A 83 16.28 15.86 11.16
C GLY A 83 15.44 16.52 10.08
N GLY A 84 14.30 15.91 9.72
CA GLY A 84 13.35 16.43 8.74
C GLY A 84 13.81 16.30 7.30
N LEU A 85 13.01 16.80 6.37
CA LEU A 85 13.32 16.83 4.95
C LEU A 85 14.03 18.17 4.63
N LEU A 86 15.21 18.11 4.03
CA LEU A 86 16.10 19.27 3.82
C LEU A 86 16.37 20.07 5.12
N GLY A 87 16.40 19.43 6.29
CA GLY A 87 16.58 20.06 7.59
C GLY A 87 15.35 20.79 8.15
N ARG A 88 14.18 20.65 7.50
CA ARG A 88 12.90 21.24 7.89
C ARG A 88 11.95 20.15 8.40
N PRO A 89 11.10 20.42 9.41
CA PRO A 89 10.06 19.49 9.81
C PRO A 89 9.11 19.19 8.65
N VAL A 90 8.54 17.97 8.61
CA VAL A 90 7.47 17.59 7.68
C VAL A 90 6.13 17.56 8.42
N GLU A 91 5.09 18.11 7.78
CA GLU A 91 3.70 18.05 8.22
C GLU A 91 2.83 17.50 7.10
N ILE A 92 2.20 16.33 7.31
CA ILE A 92 1.24 15.78 6.34
C ILE A 92 -0.17 16.28 6.69
N VAL A 93 -0.81 16.94 5.73
CA VAL A 93 -2.20 17.42 5.84
C VAL A 93 -3.09 16.39 5.14
N ILE A 94 -3.85 15.63 5.93
CA ILE A 94 -4.73 14.56 5.42
C ILE A 94 -6.18 15.02 5.45
N LYS A 95 -6.90 14.79 4.33
CA LYS A 95 -8.35 14.95 4.20
C LYS A 95 -9.02 13.58 4.00
N ASP A 96 -10.33 13.49 4.30
CA ASP A 96 -11.15 12.30 4.07
C ASP A 96 -11.95 12.47 2.78
N ASP A 97 -11.60 11.72 1.72
CA ASP A 97 -12.32 11.76 0.45
C ASP A 97 -13.62 10.94 0.45
N GLN A 98 -13.90 10.23 1.53
CA GLN A 98 -15.12 9.44 1.73
C GLN A 98 -15.36 8.39 0.65
N SER A 99 -14.28 7.94 -0.02
CA SER A 99 -14.33 7.05 -1.19
C SER A 99 -15.09 7.65 -2.39
N ASP A 100 -15.16 8.99 -2.50
CA ASP A 100 -15.92 9.70 -3.52
C ASP A 100 -15.00 10.53 -4.45
N GLN A 101 -15.15 10.32 -5.77
CA GLN A 101 -14.34 10.99 -6.79
C GLN A 101 -14.50 12.51 -6.82
N ASN A 102 -15.66 13.06 -6.46
CA ASN A 102 -15.87 14.51 -6.43
C ASN A 102 -15.25 15.13 -5.19
N VAL A 103 -15.29 14.39 -4.06
CA VAL A 103 -14.69 14.84 -2.80
C VAL A 103 -13.17 14.85 -2.95
N VAL A 104 -12.54 13.81 -3.49
CA VAL A 104 -11.09 13.79 -3.70
C VAL A 104 -10.59 14.93 -4.57
N VAL A 105 -11.33 15.28 -5.64
CA VAL A 105 -11.02 16.46 -6.46
C VAL A 105 -11.12 17.76 -5.67
N ALA A 106 -12.16 17.91 -4.86
CA ALA A 106 -12.33 19.09 -4.02
C ALA A 106 -11.21 19.20 -2.98
N ASP A 107 -10.81 18.08 -2.40
CA ASP A 107 -9.76 18.01 -1.39
C ASP A 107 -8.39 18.40 -1.94
N TYR A 108 -7.95 17.84 -3.08
CA TYR A 108 -6.67 18.26 -3.67
C TYR A 108 -6.67 19.72 -4.12
N ASN A 109 -7.79 20.25 -4.62
CA ASN A 109 -7.90 21.68 -4.87
C ASN A 109 -7.79 22.51 -3.57
N ALA A 110 -8.39 22.07 -2.46
CA ALA A 110 -8.29 22.73 -1.17
C ALA A 110 -6.88 22.64 -0.59
N LEU A 111 -6.24 21.47 -0.62
CA LEU A 111 -4.86 21.25 -0.20
C LEU A 111 -3.90 22.24 -0.89
N ILE A 112 -4.02 22.39 -2.21
CA ILE A 112 -3.17 23.26 -3.00
C ILE A 112 -3.51 24.74 -2.77
N GLN A 113 -4.78 25.13 -2.83
CA GLN A 113 -5.18 26.53 -2.89
C GLN A 113 -5.41 27.15 -1.52
N GLN A 114 -5.89 26.41 -0.53
CA GLN A 114 -6.25 26.88 0.80
C GLN A 114 -5.19 26.53 1.84
N ASP A 115 -4.81 25.25 1.93
CA ASP A 115 -3.84 24.76 2.90
C ASP A 115 -2.40 25.09 2.48
N LYS A 116 -2.18 25.38 1.19
CA LYS A 116 -0.88 25.77 0.61
C LYS A 116 0.20 24.73 0.86
N VAL A 117 -0.14 23.47 0.55
CA VAL A 117 0.84 22.39 0.65
C VAL A 117 1.94 22.54 -0.41
N ASP A 118 3.15 22.12 -0.06
CA ASP A 118 4.33 22.20 -0.92
C ASP A 118 4.43 21.01 -1.88
N LEU A 119 3.97 19.83 -1.46
CA LEU A 119 4.07 18.54 -2.17
C LEU A 119 2.77 17.76 -2.02
N LEU A 120 2.58 16.73 -2.85
CA LEU A 120 1.39 15.87 -2.82
C LEU A 120 1.77 14.40 -2.74
N LEU A 121 1.04 13.66 -1.91
CA LEU A 121 0.96 12.20 -1.90
C LEU A 121 -0.42 11.77 -2.37
N GLY A 122 -0.49 10.56 -2.94
CA GLY A 122 -1.71 10.03 -3.51
C GLY A 122 -2.68 9.43 -2.52
N THR A 123 -3.78 8.93 -3.06
CA THR A 123 -4.87 8.27 -2.35
C THR A 123 -4.91 6.77 -2.68
N PHE A 124 -5.93 6.07 -2.20
CA PHE A 124 -6.18 4.68 -2.54
C PHE A 124 -7.10 4.57 -3.75
N SER A 125 -6.82 3.55 -4.53
CA SER A 125 -7.44 3.03 -5.74
C SER A 125 -7.30 3.90 -6.99
N SER A 126 -7.29 3.22 -8.14
CA SER A 126 -7.33 3.87 -9.45
C SER A 126 -8.53 4.80 -9.61
N LEU A 127 -9.68 4.41 -9.02
CA LEU A 127 -10.91 5.20 -9.09
C LEU A 127 -10.73 6.63 -8.57
N LEU A 128 -9.98 6.79 -7.48
CA LEU A 128 -9.75 8.09 -6.83
C LEU A 128 -8.48 8.77 -7.37
N ASN A 129 -7.42 8.01 -7.68
CA ASN A 129 -6.18 8.56 -8.22
C ASN A 129 -6.35 9.12 -9.65
N ILE A 130 -7.23 8.57 -10.49
CA ILE A 130 -7.52 9.12 -11.83
C ILE A 130 -7.90 10.60 -11.77
N PRO A 131 -8.92 11.04 -11.03
CA PRO A 131 -9.26 12.45 -10.95
C PRO A 131 -8.27 13.27 -10.08
N ALA A 132 -7.69 12.69 -9.03
CA ALA A 132 -6.73 13.36 -8.16
C ALA A 132 -5.46 13.78 -8.92
N SER A 133 -4.85 12.86 -9.66
CA SER A 133 -3.67 13.14 -10.48
C SER A 133 -3.91 14.20 -11.55
N ALA A 134 -5.14 14.31 -12.08
CA ALA A 134 -5.48 15.38 -12.99
C ALA A 134 -5.50 16.77 -12.31
N VAL A 135 -5.79 16.83 -11.01
CA VAL A 135 -5.65 18.08 -10.23
C VAL A 135 -4.17 18.42 -10.04
N ALA A 136 -3.34 17.45 -9.68
CA ALA A 136 -1.90 17.64 -9.51
C ALA A 136 -1.23 18.10 -10.81
N GLU A 137 -1.51 17.43 -11.93
CA GLU A 137 -0.97 17.77 -13.26
C GLU A 137 -1.29 19.20 -13.67
N ARG A 138 -2.57 19.64 -13.54
CA ARG A 138 -2.99 21.02 -13.86
C ARG A 138 -2.27 22.08 -13.05
N ASN A 139 -1.84 21.73 -11.82
CA ASN A 139 -1.09 22.61 -10.93
C ASN A 139 0.43 22.40 -11.05
N GLN A 140 0.87 21.49 -11.92
CA GLN A 140 2.27 21.14 -12.14
C GLN A 140 2.98 20.76 -10.82
N MET A 141 2.31 19.93 -10.01
CA MET A 141 2.83 19.45 -8.73
C MET A 141 3.11 17.94 -8.83
N LEU A 142 4.27 17.54 -8.35
CA LEU A 142 4.63 16.11 -8.22
C LEU A 142 3.57 15.39 -7.40
N TYR A 143 3.12 14.27 -7.91
CA TYR A 143 2.10 13.41 -7.33
C TYR A 143 2.61 11.98 -7.32
N VAL A 144 3.00 11.50 -6.15
CA VAL A 144 3.44 10.11 -5.93
C VAL A 144 2.31 9.37 -5.24
N GLU A 145 1.75 8.37 -5.91
CA GLU A 145 0.59 7.66 -5.40
C GLU A 145 0.92 6.21 -5.02
N PRO A 146 0.31 5.69 -3.94
CA PRO A 146 0.63 4.38 -3.39
C PRO A 146 -0.17 3.23 -4.00
N ALA A 147 -1.34 3.49 -4.62
CA ALA A 147 -2.29 2.44 -4.98
C ALA A 147 -3.23 2.82 -6.12
N GLY A 148 -2.79 2.64 -7.37
CA GLY A 148 -3.62 3.02 -8.52
C GLY A 148 -3.05 2.60 -9.87
N GLY A 149 -3.03 1.32 -10.17
CA GLY A 149 -2.37 0.76 -11.36
C GLY A 149 -3.18 0.82 -12.67
N SER A 150 -4.28 1.60 -12.78
CA SER A 150 -5.06 1.66 -14.01
C SER A 150 -4.26 2.19 -15.20
N PRO A 151 -4.27 1.52 -16.38
CA PRO A 151 -3.65 2.04 -17.58
C PRO A 151 -4.17 3.42 -18.00
N GLU A 152 -5.41 3.77 -17.61
CA GLU A 152 -5.97 5.09 -17.89
C GLU A 152 -5.13 6.21 -17.26
N MET A 153 -4.52 5.96 -16.12
CA MET A 153 -3.69 6.95 -15.42
C MET A 153 -2.45 7.33 -16.24
N PHE A 154 -1.82 6.37 -16.90
CA PHE A 154 -0.53 6.52 -17.57
C PHE A 154 -0.65 6.85 -19.07
N ASN A 155 -1.84 6.74 -19.67
CA ASN A 155 -2.08 7.04 -21.09
C ASN A 155 -2.48 8.50 -21.38
N ARG A 156 -2.44 9.39 -20.36
CA ARG A 156 -2.89 10.78 -20.46
C ARG A 156 -1.76 11.77 -20.79
N GLY A 157 -0.50 11.29 -20.84
CA GLY A 157 0.69 12.13 -21.09
C GLY A 157 1.01 13.07 -19.94
N PHE A 158 0.68 12.70 -18.71
CA PHE A 158 1.02 13.42 -17.49
C PHE A 158 2.53 13.32 -17.22
N GLN A 159 3.08 14.38 -16.63
CA GLN A 159 4.51 14.50 -16.36
C GLN A 159 4.84 14.44 -14.85
N TYR A 160 3.83 14.62 -14.00
CA TYR A 160 4.02 14.77 -12.56
C TYR A 160 3.44 13.60 -11.77
N LEU A 161 2.93 12.55 -12.44
CA LEU A 161 2.36 11.36 -11.82
C LEU A 161 3.40 10.24 -11.75
N PHE A 162 3.54 9.61 -10.57
CA PHE A 162 4.37 8.42 -10.36
C PHE A 162 3.64 7.43 -9.45
N PHE A 163 3.61 6.17 -9.86
CA PHE A 163 3.02 5.08 -9.10
C PHE A 163 4.09 4.34 -8.30
N ALA A 164 3.99 4.34 -6.99
CA ALA A 164 4.99 3.78 -6.10
C ALA A 164 4.74 2.30 -5.74
N GLN A 165 4.45 1.48 -6.75
CA GLN A 165 4.41 0.03 -6.68
C GLN A 165 5.21 -0.57 -7.84
N GLN A 166 5.15 -1.91 -8.02
CA GLN A 166 6.02 -2.62 -8.95
C GLN A 166 5.51 -2.60 -10.39
N ALA A 167 4.19 -2.71 -10.63
CA ALA A 167 3.63 -2.80 -11.97
C ALA A 167 2.21 -2.23 -12.06
N THR A 168 1.77 -1.90 -13.27
CA THR A 168 0.39 -1.49 -13.53
C THR A 168 -0.58 -2.66 -13.50
N ALA A 169 -1.87 -2.38 -13.34
CA ALA A 169 -2.92 -3.39 -13.18
C ALA A 169 -2.91 -4.53 -14.22
N PRO A 170 -2.72 -4.31 -15.53
CA PRO A 170 -2.64 -5.41 -16.50
C PRO A 170 -1.48 -6.38 -16.28
N HIS A 171 -0.44 -5.95 -15.55
CA HIS A 171 0.78 -6.69 -15.29
C HIS A 171 0.88 -7.23 -13.85
N GLN A 172 -0.16 -7.00 -13.04
CA GLN A 172 -0.16 -7.41 -11.63
C GLN A 172 0.06 -8.92 -11.45
N ALA A 173 -0.43 -9.73 -12.37
CA ALA A 173 -0.35 -11.19 -12.29
C ALA A 173 0.61 -11.83 -13.30
N ASP A 174 1.59 -11.09 -13.81
CA ASP A 174 2.52 -11.60 -14.83
C ASP A 174 3.25 -12.86 -14.36
N LEU A 175 3.73 -12.91 -13.12
CA LEU A 175 4.39 -14.10 -12.55
C LEU A 175 3.44 -15.31 -12.46
N PHE A 176 2.15 -15.11 -12.17
CA PHE A 176 1.17 -16.18 -12.21
C PHE A 176 0.96 -16.74 -13.63
N VAL A 177 0.84 -15.83 -14.60
CA VAL A 177 0.69 -16.20 -16.02
C VAL A 177 1.92 -16.93 -16.55
N GLU A 178 3.11 -16.47 -16.22
CA GLU A 178 4.38 -17.11 -16.57
C GLU A 178 4.50 -18.49 -15.93
N TRP A 179 4.19 -18.62 -14.64
CA TRP A 179 4.18 -19.88 -13.94
C TRP A 179 3.23 -20.88 -14.59
N VAL A 180 1.97 -20.48 -14.87
CA VAL A 180 1.00 -21.34 -15.58
C VAL A 180 1.53 -21.73 -16.97
N GLY A 181 2.11 -20.79 -17.70
CA GLY A 181 2.70 -21.02 -19.01
C GLY A 181 3.84 -22.03 -18.99
N GLY A 182 4.60 -22.09 -17.88
CA GLY A 182 5.71 -23.00 -17.64
C GLY A 182 5.33 -24.40 -17.14
N LEU A 183 4.07 -24.64 -16.75
CA LEU A 183 3.64 -25.95 -16.24
C LEU A 183 3.76 -27.06 -17.30
N PRO A 184 4.04 -28.31 -16.87
CA PRO A 184 3.94 -29.47 -17.73
C PRO A 184 2.56 -29.60 -18.40
N ASP A 185 2.50 -30.17 -19.61
CA ASP A 185 1.27 -30.27 -20.41
C ASP A 185 0.08 -30.96 -19.71
N ASP A 186 0.36 -31.87 -18.80
CA ASP A 186 -0.64 -32.61 -18.00
C ASP A 186 -1.12 -31.85 -16.77
N GLU A 187 -0.35 -30.86 -16.31
CA GLU A 187 -0.69 -29.98 -15.18
C GLU A 187 -1.28 -28.63 -15.63
N LYS A 188 -0.90 -28.19 -16.84
CA LYS A 188 -1.35 -26.91 -17.39
C LYS A 188 -2.87 -26.87 -17.54
N PRO A 189 -3.55 -25.81 -17.05
CA PRO A 189 -4.98 -25.62 -17.26
C PRO A 189 -5.30 -25.55 -18.77
N LYS A 190 -6.39 -26.16 -19.18
CA LYS A 190 -6.86 -26.13 -20.57
C LYS A 190 -7.98 -25.12 -20.78
N THR A 191 -8.72 -24.79 -19.72
CA THR A 191 -9.88 -23.90 -19.78
C THR A 191 -9.85 -22.88 -18.64
N GLY A 192 -10.25 -21.64 -18.95
CA GLY A 192 -10.26 -20.53 -18.01
C GLY A 192 -11.63 -19.84 -17.89
N ALA A 193 -11.92 -19.33 -16.69
CA ALA A 193 -13.03 -18.44 -16.41
C ALA A 193 -12.52 -17.15 -15.78
N TYR A 194 -13.07 -16.02 -16.25
CA TYR A 194 -12.66 -14.67 -15.81
C TYR A 194 -13.86 -13.92 -15.26
N VAL A 195 -13.70 -13.41 -14.02
CA VAL A 195 -14.73 -12.64 -13.29
C VAL A 195 -14.18 -11.23 -13.11
N ILE A 196 -14.79 -10.28 -13.78
CA ILE A 196 -14.20 -8.98 -14.07
C ILE A 196 -15.05 -7.88 -13.41
N ALA A 197 -14.50 -7.18 -12.42
CA ALA A 197 -15.18 -5.99 -11.91
C ALA A 197 -15.20 -4.88 -12.97
N ASP A 198 -16.32 -4.19 -13.10
CA ASP A 198 -16.43 -3.00 -13.95
C ASP A 198 -15.85 -1.78 -13.22
N ASP A 199 -14.56 -1.84 -12.95
CA ASP A 199 -13.81 -0.77 -12.29
C ASP A 199 -12.44 -0.54 -12.97
N PRO A 200 -11.82 0.64 -12.77
CA PRO A 200 -10.59 1.00 -13.48
C PRO A 200 -9.35 0.17 -13.10
N PHE A 201 -9.40 -0.61 -12.01
CA PHE A 201 -8.31 -1.47 -11.55
C PHE A 201 -8.58 -2.94 -11.84
N GLY A 202 -9.67 -3.49 -11.29
CA GLY A 202 -9.97 -4.92 -11.39
C GLY A 202 -10.23 -5.40 -12.81
N GLY A 203 -10.87 -4.56 -13.64
CA GLY A 203 -11.05 -4.83 -15.05
C GLY A 203 -9.73 -5.11 -15.77
N PRO A 204 -8.78 -4.18 -15.79
CA PRO A 204 -7.47 -4.38 -16.41
C PRO A 204 -6.65 -5.54 -15.83
N VAL A 205 -6.74 -5.85 -14.54
CA VAL A 205 -6.08 -7.03 -13.95
C VAL A 205 -6.63 -8.32 -14.57
N ALA A 206 -7.95 -8.49 -14.56
CA ALA A 206 -8.56 -9.72 -15.11
C ALA A 206 -8.32 -9.86 -16.61
N GLU A 207 -8.38 -8.76 -17.37
CA GLU A 207 -8.10 -8.73 -18.81
C GLU A 207 -6.63 -9.08 -19.11
N GLY A 208 -5.68 -8.59 -18.30
CA GLY A 208 -4.26 -8.94 -18.39
C GLY A 208 -4.04 -10.43 -18.20
N ILE A 209 -4.62 -11.01 -17.15
CA ILE A 209 -4.56 -12.45 -16.87
C ILE A 209 -5.20 -13.24 -18.02
N GLN A 210 -6.40 -12.87 -18.45
CA GLN A 210 -7.08 -13.54 -19.55
C GLN A 210 -6.22 -13.58 -20.81
N LYS A 211 -5.71 -12.43 -21.23
CA LYS A 211 -4.86 -12.31 -22.42
C LYS A 211 -3.58 -13.15 -22.30
N GLY A 212 -2.94 -13.13 -21.14
CA GLY A 212 -1.71 -13.92 -20.90
C GLY A 212 -1.98 -15.41 -20.91
N LEU A 213 -3.03 -15.86 -20.24
CA LEU A 213 -3.40 -17.29 -20.22
C LEU A 213 -3.90 -17.79 -21.59
N GLU A 214 -4.62 -16.98 -22.35
CA GLU A 214 -4.98 -17.31 -23.76
C GLU A 214 -3.73 -17.46 -24.63
N ALA A 215 -2.74 -16.58 -24.47
CA ALA A 215 -1.45 -16.71 -25.17
C ALA A 215 -0.67 -17.98 -24.75
N ALA A 216 -0.84 -18.45 -23.50
CA ALA A 216 -0.31 -19.70 -23.00
C ALA A 216 -1.13 -20.94 -23.42
N GLY A 217 -2.21 -20.77 -24.18
CA GLY A 217 -3.03 -21.85 -24.75
C GLY A 217 -4.25 -22.25 -23.90
N VAL A 218 -4.60 -21.48 -22.86
CA VAL A 218 -5.80 -21.70 -22.06
C VAL A 218 -7.02 -21.15 -22.79
N GLN A 219 -8.02 -22.00 -23.04
CA GLN A 219 -9.25 -21.59 -23.72
C GLN A 219 -10.20 -20.89 -22.75
N THR A 220 -10.63 -19.67 -23.04
CA THR A 220 -11.73 -19.01 -22.32
C THR A 220 -13.05 -19.75 -22.53
N VAL A 221 -13.67 -20.24 -21.46
CA VAL A 221 -14.98 -20.90 -21.47
C VAL A 221 -16.06 -20.08 -20.76
N TYR A 222 -15.65 -19.06 -19.99
CA TYR A 222 -16.52 -18.12 -19.33
C TYR A 222 -15.78 -16.80 -19.10
N SER A 223 -16.45 -15.67 -19.33
CA SER A 223 -15.99 -14.35 -18.96
C SER A 223 -17.21 -13.48 -18.70
N GLU A 224 -17.24 -12.81 -17.56
CA GLU A 224 -18.36 -11.93 -17.18
C GLU A 224 -17.85 -10.68 -16.47
N VAL A 225 -18.30 -9.53 -16.94
CA VAL A 225 -18.10 -8.24 -16.29
C VAL A 225 -19.28 -8.00 -15.35
N TYR A 226 -19.02 -7.71 -14.08
CA TYR A 226 -20.03 -7.45 -13.07
C TYR A 226 -19.91 -6.01 -12.51
N PRO A 227 -21.05 -5.36 -12.18
CA PRO A 227 -21.06 -4.04 -11.57
C PRO A 227 -20.37 -4.04 -10.18
N PRO A 228 -19.62 -2.98 -9.80
CA PRO A 228 -18.88 -2.91 -8.53
C PRO A 228 -19.76 -3.08 -7.28
N GLU A 229 -21.05 -2.70 -7.34
CA GLU A 229 -22.01 -2.85 -6.24
C GLU A 229 -22.53 -4.29 -6.06
N THR A 230 -22.06 -5.26 -6.86
CA THR A 230 -22.52 -6.66 -6.81
C THR A 230 -22.15 -7.29 -5.46
N LYS A 231 -23.17 -7.76 -4.70
CA LYS A 231 -22.97 -8.44 -3.41
C LYS A 231 -23.27 -9.95 -3.48
N ASN A 232 -23.86 -10.44 -4.56
CA ASN A 232 -24.25 -11.83 -4.71
C ASN A 232 -23.68 -12.44 -6.00
N PHE A 233 -22.77 -13.40 -5.83
CA PHE A 233 -22.07 -14.08 -6.91
C PHE A 233 -22.63 -15.48 -7.21
N ASP A 234 -23.78 -15.89 -6.65
CA ASP A 234 -24.36 -17.22 -6.84
C ASP A 234 -24.64 -17.57 -8.31
N ALA A 235 -25.12 -16.60 -9.10
CA ALA A 235 -25.40 -16.78 -10.52
C ALA A 235 -24.09 -16.99 -11.31
N ILE A 236 -23.07 -16.17 -11.04
CA ILE A 236 -21.72 -16.24 -11.63
C ILE A 236 -21.09 -17.61 -11.30
N ALA A 237 -21.06 -17.97 -10.01
CA ALA A 237 -20.50 -19.26 -9.56
C ALA A 237 -21.23 -20.46 -10.18
N SER A 238 -22.56 -20.40 -10.32
CA SER A 238 -23.34 -21.46 -10.99
C SER A 238 -23.01 -21.58 -12.48
N ALA A 239 -22.82 -20.46 -13.17
CA ALA A 239 -22.44 -20.42 -14.58
C ALA A 239 -21.00 -20.97 -14.78
N ILE A 240 -20.07 -20.62 -13.91
CA ILE A 240 -18.70 -21.15 -13.87
C ILE A 240 -18.73 -22.65 -13.65
N ALA A 241 -19.45 -23.14 -12.63
CA ALA A 241 -19.56 -24.56 -12.32
C ALA A 241 -20.13 -25.40 -13.49
N ALA A 242 -21.06 -24.84 -14.26
CA ALA A 242 -21.60 -25.49 -15.47
C ALA A 242 -20.55 -25.62 -16.60
N LYS A 243 -19.56 -24.71 -16.66
CA LYS A 243 -18.48 -24.71 -17.67
C LYS A 243 -17.26 -25.52 -17.26
N LYS A 244 -17.07 -25.73 -15.96
CA LYS A 244 -15.95 -26.50 -15.37
C LYS A 244 -14.58 -26.01 -15.85
N PRO A 245 -14.21 -24.72 -15.68
CA PRO A 245 -12.90 -24.23 -16.06
C PRO A 245 -11.80 -24.80 -15.15
N ASP A 246 -10.63 -25.11 -15.68
CA ASP A 246 -9.49 -25.53 -14.86
C ASP A 246 -8.95 -24.39 -13.99
N VAL A 247 -8.88 -23.17 -14.53
CA VAL A 247 -8.44 -21.97 -13.81
C VAL A 247 -9.57 -20.94 -13.72
N ILE A 248 -9.68 -20.28 -12.56
CA ILE A 248 -10.53 -19.11 -12.38
C ILE A 248 -9.62 -17.93 -11.99
N ALA A 249 -9.83 -16.78 -12.62
CA ALA A 249 -9.22 -15.53 -12.21
C ALA A 249 -10.28 -14.45 -11.99
N GLN A 250 -10.15 -13.72 -10.89
CA GLN A 250 -11.00 -12.58 -10.55
C GLN A 250 -10.16 -11.31 -10.43
N GLY A 251 -10.57 -10.26 -11.15
CA GLY A 251 -10.06 -8.91 -10.97
C GLY A 251 -11.07 -8.05 -10.22
N SER A 252 -10.67 -7.53 -9.07
CA SER A 252 -11.44 -6.61 -8.24
C SER A 252 -10.50 -5.83 -7.32
N ALA A 253 -10.96 -4.70 -6.79
CA ALA A 253 -10.18 -3.86 -5.88
C ALA A 253 -10.52 -4.09 -4.40
N GLY A 254 -11.64 -4.74 -4.07
CA GLY A 254 -12.15 -4.83 -2.71
C GLY A 254 -12.13 -6.24 -2.12
N LEU A 255 -12.09 -6.32 -0.80
CA LEU A 255 -12.16 -7.56 -0.02
C LEU A 255 -13.42 -8.39 -0.31
N GLU A 256 -14.59 -7.73 -0.28
CA GLU A 256 -15.89 -8.40 -0.31
C GLU A 256 -16.15 -9.20 -1.61
N ASP A 257 -15.62 -8.74 -2.73
CA ASP A 257 -15.82 -9.38 -4.03
C ASP A 257 -15.20 -10.78 -4.07
N GLY A 258 -13.95 -10.92 -3.62
CA GLY A 258 -13.27 -12.21 -3.56
C GLY A 258 -13.88 -13.14 -2.53
N VAL A 259 -14.24 -12.62 -1.35
CA VAL A 259 -14.94 -13.38 -0.31
C VAL A 259 -16.27 -13.93 -0.83
N ASN A 260 -17.08 -13.08 -1.46
CA ASN A 260 -18.41 -13.48 -1.93
C ASN A 260 -18.35 -14.45 -3.11
N LEU A 261 -17.41 -14.28 -4.06
CA LEU A 261 -17.20 -15.24 -5.13
C LEU A 261 -16.75 -16.61 -4.57
N THR A 262 -15.77 -16.62 -3.66
CA THR A 262 -15.26 -17.84 -3.05
C THR A 262 -16.39 -18.59 -2.31
N ARG A 263 -17.16 -17.89 -1.46
CA ARG A 263 -18.33 -18.48 -0.78
C ARG A 263 -19.35 -19.07 -1.75
N SER A 264 -19.60 -18.38 -2.86
CA SER A 264 -20.53 -18.86 -3.87
C SER A 264 -20.01 -20.09 -4.61
N LEU A 265 -18.69 -20.17 -4.89
CA LEU A 265 -18.04 -21.36 -5.47
C LEU A 265 -18.09 -22.57 -4.50
N VAL A 266 -17.81 -22.35 -3.21
CA VAL A 266 -17.97 -23.37 -2.15
C VAL A 266 -19.40 -23.86 -2.10
N LYS A 267 -20.38 -22.96 -2.09
CA LYS A 267 -21.81 -23.28 -2.04
C LYS A 267 -22.29 -24.14 -3.22
N VAL A 268 -21.82 -23.86 -4.43
CA VAL A 268 -22.17 -24.69 -5.61
C VAL A 268 -21.30 -25.95 -5.74
N GLY A 269 -20.30 -26.13 -4.87
CA GLY A 269 -19.42 -27.30 -4.84
C GLY A 269 -18.47 -27.37 -6.03
N TYR A 270 -18.03 -26.23 -6.56
CA TYR A 270 -17.07 -26.18 -7.67
C TYR A 270 -15.70 -25.70 -7.21
N ASN A 271 -14.65 -26.50 -7.42
CA ASN A 271 -13.26 -26.22 -7.08
C ASN A 271 -12.40 -26.20 -8.36
N PRO A 272 -11.75 -25.07 -8.73
CA PRO A 272 -10.82 -25.04 -9.86
C PRO A 272 -9.47 -25.68 -9.47
N LYS A 273 -8.64 -26.02 -10.46
CA LYS A 273 -7.26 -26.46 -10.22
C LYS A 273 -6.36 -25.29 -9.79
N GLN A 274 -6.55 -24.12 -10.42
CA GLN A 274 -5.87 -22.89 -10.06
C GLN A 274 -6.91 -21.79 -9.83
N TYR A 275 -6.68 -20.98 -8.80
CA TYR A 275 -7.57 -19.88 -8.47
C TYR A 275 -6.73 -18.65 -8.13
N PHE A 276 -6.88 -17.60 -8.95
CA PHE A 276 -6.26 -16.29 -8.72
C PHE A 276 -7.34 -15.27 -8.38
N GLN A 277 -7.08 -14.46 -7.37
CA GLN A 277 -7.87 -13.28 -7.03
C GLN A 277 -6.92 -12.08 -6.90
N ALA A 278 -7.29 -10.93 -7.49
CA ALA A 278 -6.63 -9.68 -7.20
C ALA A 278 -6.92 -9.27 -5.75
N SER A 279 -6.38 -8.26 -5.23
CA SER A 279 -6.52 -7.59 -3.93
C SER A 279 -7.15 -8.36 -2.73
N SER A 280 -8.31 -9.05 -2.90
CA SER A 280 -9.04 -9.65 -1.75
C SER A 280 -8.18 -10.52 -0.83
N PRO A 281 -7.29 -11.42 -1.31
CA PRO A 281 -6.48 -12.26 -0.42
C PRO A 281 -5.45 -11.52 0.41
N SER A 282 -4.99 -10.32 0.01
CA SER A 282 -4.01 -9.51 0.76
C SER A 282 -4.61 -8.83 2.02
N PHE A 283 -5.94 -8.88 2.18
CA PHE A 283 -6.59 -8.48 3.42
C PHE A 283 -6.49 -9.53 4.54
N ALA A 284 -5.55 -10.47 4.41
CA ALA A 284 -5.09 -11.39 5.43
C ALA A 284 -6.22 -12.04 6.27
N ASP A 285 -6.25 -11.73 7.57
CA ASP A 285 -7.23 -12.29 8.52
C ASP A 285 -8.68 -12.07 8.10
N GLN A 286 -8.99 -10.93 7.48
CA GLN A 286 -10.35 -10.62 7.07
C GLN A 286 -10.80 -11.48 5.90
N TYR A 287 -9.91 -11.69 4.94
CA TYR A 287 -10.16 -12.64 3.84
C TYR A 287 -10.32 -14.06 4.38
N SER A 288 -9.39 -14.53 5.20
CA SER A 288 -9.42 -15.86 5.80
C SER A 288 -10.70 -16.09 6.62
N ASN A 289 -11.08 -15.13 7.48
CA ASN A 289 -12.33 -15.17 8.23
C ASN A 289 -13.56 -15.11 7.31
N GLY A 290 -13.47 -14.34 6.24
CA GLY A 290 -14.53 -14.17 5.26
C GLY A 290 -14.85 -15.45 4.50
N VAL A 291 -13.86 -16.15 3.98
CA VAL A 291 -14.05 -17.39 3.20
C VAL A 291 -14.10 -18.65 4.06
N GLY A 292 -13.64 -18.56 5.31
CA GLY A 292 -13.38 -19.69 6.23
C GLY A 292 -11.95 -20.21 6.04
N ALA A 293 -11.19 -20.30 7.14
CA ALA A 293 -9.75 -20.55 7.16
C ALA A 293 -9.28 -21.75 6.30
N GLY A 294 -10.08 -22.81 6.19
CA GLY A 294 -9.74 -23.96 5.34
C GLY A 294 -10.00 -23.75 3.84
N ASN A 295 -10.54 -22.61 3.42
CA ASN A 295 -10.86 -22.30 2.04
C ASN A 295 -9.88 -21.28 1.40
N THR A 296 -8.85 -20.89 2.12
CA THR A 296 -7.80 -20.04 1.59
C THR A 296 -6.74 -20.80 0.81
N ASP A 297 -6.46 -22.05 1.21
CA ASP A 297 -5.34 -22.84 0.68
C ASP A 297 -5.35 -22.98 -0.85
N GLY A 298 -4.22 -22.65 -1.46
CA GLY A 298 -4.03 -22.72 -2.92
C GLY A 298 -4.60 -21.51 -3.69
N VAL A 299 -5.09 -20.47 -3.00
CA VAL A 299 -5.49 -19.21 -3.64
C VAL A 299 -4.24 -18.38 -3.92
N PHE A 300 -4.06 -17.98 -5.20
CA PHE A 300 -3.00 -17.09 -5.64
C PHE A 300 -3.46 -15.65 -5.67
N TYR A 301 -2.52 -14.75 -5.45
CA TYR A 301 -2.70 -13.30 -5.60
C TYR A 301 -1.36 -12.61 -5.81
N ALA A 302 -1.40 -11.36 -6.27
CA ALA A 302 -0.21 -10.53 -6.35
C ALA A 302 -0.08 -9.70 -5.07
N LEU A 303 1.15 -9.43 -4.66
CA LEU A 303 1.47 -8.71 -3.43
C LEU A 303 2.61 -7.72 -3.69
N SER A 304 2.43 -6.48 -3.25
CA SER A 304 3.46 -5.43 -3.33
C SER A 304 4.47 -5.53 -2.18
N TYR A 305 4.01 -5.96 -1.02
CA TYR A 305 4.76 -5.98 0.23
C TYR A 305 4.57 -7.28 1.00
N HIS A 306 5.64 -7.78 1.59
CA HIS A 306 5.59 -8.88 2.57
C HIS A 306 6.50 -8.56 3.77
N PRO A 307 6.07 -8.84 5.02
CA PRO A 307 6.87 -8.54 6.21
C PRO A 307 8.25 -9.21 6.23
N GLU A 308 8.39 -10.37 5.60
CA GLU A 308 9.65 -11.12 5.52
C GLU A 308 10.51 -10.76 4.29
N ALA A 309 10.10 -9.76 3.48
CA ALA A 309 10.87 -9.34 2.32
C ALA A 309 12.24 -8.75 2.75
N GLU A 310 13.31 -9.22 2.11
CA GLU A 310 14.67 -8.72 2.35
C GLU A 310 14.97 -7.44 1.53
N THR A 311 14.11 -6.42 1.68
CA THR A 311 14.24 -5.12 1.00
C THR A 311 14.87 -4.06 1.89
N PRO A 312 15.50 -3.00 1.33
CA PRO A 312 16.13 -1.96 2.10
C PRO A 312 15.16 -1.26 3.08
N GLY A 313 15.49 -1.28 4.37
CA GLY A 313 14.71 -0.59 5.42
C GLY A 313 13.44 -1.30 5.87
N ASN A 314 13.11 -2.49 5.32
CA ASN A 314 11.89 -3.22 5.70
C ASN A 314 11.90 -3.65 7.17
N THR A 315 13.04 -4.14 7.69
CA THR A 315 13.14 -4.52 9.10
C THR A 315 12.86 -3.35 10.03
N GLU A 316 13.43 -2.19 9.75
CA GLU A 316 13.25 -0.97 10.55
C GLU A 316 11.81 -0.44 10.44
N PHE A 317 11.20 -0.51 9.27
CA PHE A 317 9.79 -0.18 9.06
C PHE A 317 8.89 -1.08 9.89
N LEU A 318 9.07 -2.40 9.79
CA LEU A 318 8.28 -3.40 10.49
C LEU A 318 8.36 -3.24 12.01
N GLU A 319 9.58 -3.10 12.56
CA GLU A 319 9.80 -2.89 13.99
C GLU A 319 9.13 -1.58 14.47
N ALA A 320 9.27 -0.50 13.73
CA ALA A 320 8.68 0.79 14.08
C ALA A 320 7.15 0.76 13.97
N PHE A 321 6.60 0.10 12.95
CA PHE A 321 5.16 -0.04 12.77
C PHE A 321 4.55 -0.84 13.93
N LYS A 322 5.13 -2.00 14.27
CA LYS A 322 4.70 -2.81 15.43
C LYS A 322 4.79 -2.04 16.74
N ALA A 323 5.86 -1.29 16.93
CA ALA A 323 6.03 -0.49 18.15
C ALA A 323 4.99 0.62 18.29
N LYS A 324 4.53 1.20 17.17
CA LYS A 324 3.57 2.29 17.16
C LYS A 324 2.11 1.83 17.21
N TYR A 325 1.78 0.78 16.46
CA TYR A 325 0.39 0.38 16.24
C TYR A 325 0.00 -0.95 16.93
N ASP A 326 0.95 -1.66 17.53
CA ASP A 326 0.76 -2.99 18.17
C ASP A 326 0.12 -4.02 17.19
N ALA A 327 0.49 -3.94 15.91
CA ALA A 327 -0.03 -4.76 14.82
C ALA A 327 1.02 -4.97 13.72
N GLU A 328 0.84 -5.98 12.86
CA GLU A 328 1.54 -6.09 11.58
C GLU A 328 1.05 -4.99 10.62
N PRO A 329 1.95 -4.43 9.77
CA PRO A 329 1.49 -3.52 8.72
C PRO A 329 0.68 -4.25 7.66
N ALA A 330 -0.46 -3.68 7.28
CA ALA A 330 -1.13 -4.08 6.05
C ALA A 330 -0.34 -3.61 4.83
N GLU A 331 -0.54 -4.26 3.68
CA GLU A 331 0.10 -3.93 2.40
C GLU A 331 -0.02 -2.43 2.08
N ASP A 332 -1.22 -1.86 2.16
CA ASP A 332 -1.47 -0.44 1.88
C ASP A 332 -0.70 0.52 2.80
N ALA A 333 -0.35 0.10 4.01
CA ALA A 333 0.49 0.91 4.90
C ALA A 333 1.94 0.94 4.42
N ALA A 334 2.45 -0.18 3.92
CA ALA A 334 3.78 -0.26 3.34
C ALA A 334 3.86 0.49 2.02
N ASP A 335 2.85 0.38 1.16
CA ASP A 335 2.76 1.11 -0.11
C ASP A 335 2.77 2.63 0.11
N ALA A 336 1.98 3.12 1.06
CA ALA A 336 1.96 4.53 1.41
C ALA A 336 3.32 5.00 1.98
N TYR A 337 3.93 4.21 2.83
CA TYR A 337 5.27 4.50 3.34
C TYR A 337 6.30 4.58 2.20
N ALA A 338 6.27 3.64 1.26
CA ALA A 338 7.14 3.62 0.09
C ALA A 338 6.89 4.81 -0.85
N ALA A 339 5.64 5.20 -1.08
CA ALA A 339 5.33 6.41 -1.85
C ALA A 339 5.95 7.68 -1.22
N ALA A 340 5.93 7.76 0.10
CA ALA A 340 6.58 8.84 0.82
C ALA A 340 8.12 8.75 0.73
N GLN A 341 8.71 7.55 0.70
CA GLN A 341 10.16 7.37 0.43
C GLN A 341 10.54 7.84 -0.98
N VAL A 342 9.73 7.54 -1.99
CA VAL A 342 9.94 8.01 -3.37
C VAL A 342 9.93 9.54 -3.43
N LEU A 343 8.94 10.18 -2.79
CA LEU A 343 8.86 11.63 -2.69
C LEU A 343 10.09 12.22 -1.98
N GLN A 344 10.50 11.62 -0.86
CA GLN A 344 11.69 12.02 -0.10
C GLN A 344 12.96 11.94 -0.97
N ALA A 345 13.18 10.84 -1.67
CA ALA A 345 14.35 10.63 -2.50
C ALA A 345 14.48 11.71 -3.60
N ALA A 346 13.38 12.04 -4.27
CA ALA A 346 13.36 13.11 -5.26
C ALA A 346 13.73 14.47 -4.65
N VAL A 347 13.12 14.83 -3.51
CA VAL A 347 13.37 16.11 -2.84
C VAL A 347 14.81 16.23 -2.34
N GLU A 348 15.34 15.17 -1.74
CA GLU A 348 16.75 15.15 -1.25
C GLU A 348 17.75 15.23 -2.39
N ALA A 349 17.50 14.54 -3.50
CA ALA A 349 18.38 14.56 -4.67
C ALA A 349 18.39 15.93 -5.37
N VAL A 350 17.24 16.55 -5.53
CA VAL A 350 17.09 17.87 -6.16
C VAL A 350 17.53 18.99 -5.19
N GLY A 351 17.36 18.78 -3.88
CA GLY A 351 17.67 19.77 -2.84
C GLY A 351 16.68 20.93 -2.78
N SER A 352 15.48 20.77 -3.33
CA SER A 352 14.42 21.78 -3.38
C SER A 352 13.04 21.14 -3.39
N ILE A 353 12.05 21.85 -2.85
CA ILE A 353 10.62 21.53 -2.96
C ILE A 353 9.90 22.42 -3.97
N ASP A 354 10.54 23.50 -4.43
CA ASP A 354 9.91 24.52 -5.28
C ASP A 354 9.95 24.16 -6.77
N ASP A 355 10.98 23.43 -7.20
CA ASP A 355 11.14 23.03 -8.61
C ASP A 355 10.49 21.66 -8.87
N GLN A 356 9.16 21.66 -8.93
CA GLN A 356 8.35 20.46 -9.13
C GLN A 356 8.73 19.70 -10.41
N LYS A 357 9.14 20.44 -11.45
CA LYS A 357 9.58 19.81 -12.69
C LYS A 357 10.89 19.09 -12.51
N ALA A 358 11.83 19.65 -11.78
CA ALA A 358 13.10 18.98 -11.50
C ALA A 358 12.90 17.71 -10.66
N LEU A 359 11.93 17.71 -9.74
CA LEU A 359 11.57 16.51 -8.97
C LEU A 359 11.05 15.40 -9.90
N ALA A 360 10.12 15.72 -10.80
CA ALA A 360 9.57 14.78 -11.76
C ALA A 360 10.63 14.28 -12.76
N ASP A 361 11.43 15.21 -13.34
CA ASP A 361 12.51 14.85 -14.25
C ASP A 361 13.54 13.92 -13.60
N TRP A 362 13.79 14.10 -12.29
CA TRP A 362 14.70 13.25 -11.56
C TRP A 362 14.13 11.82 -11.39
N LEU A 363 12.87 11.68 -11.05
CA LEU A 363 12.21 10.36 -10.92
C LEU A 363 12.18 9.61 -12.27
N HIS A 364 11.90 10.30 -13.38
CA HIS A 364 11.97 9.68 -14.71
C HIS A 364 13.36 9.19 -15.12
N ALA A 365 14.43 9.67 -14.47
CA ALA A 365 15.80 9.37 -14.82
C ALA A 365 16.52 8.46 -13.83
N ASN A 366 15.91 8.14 -12.69
CA ASN A 366 16.58 7.44 -11.60
C ASN A 366 15.68 6.36 -10.97
N GLU A 367 16.33 5.38 -10.40
CA GLU A 367 15.70 4.35 -9.55
C GLU A 367 15.69 4.81 -8.08
N VAL A 368 14.73 4.34 -7.31
CA VAL A 368 14.60 4.64 -5.88
C VAL A 368 14.50 3.34 -5.09
N GLU A 369 15.39 3.16 -4.12
CA GLU A 369 15.31 2.08 -3.15
C GLU A 369 14.22 2.40 -2.10
N THR A 370 13.28 1.48 -1.90
CA THR A 370 12.18 1.57 -0.96
C THR A 370 12.01 0.27 -0.18
N ILE A 371 11.13 0.27 0.81
CA ILE A 371 10.76 -0.97 1.51
C ILE A 371 10.04 -1.99 0.59
N LEU A 372 9.58 -1.58 -0.59
CA LEU A 372 9.03 -2.47 -1.61
C LEU A 372 10.11 -2.99 -2.59
N GLY A 373 11.38 -2.64 -2.36
CA GLY A 373 12.48 -2.88 -3.28
C GLY A 373 12.81 -1.65 -4.12
N THR A 374 13.54 -1.86 -5.22
CA THR A 374 13.94 -0.80 -6.14
C THR A 374 12.82 -0.50 -7.12
N LEU A 375 12.36 0.74 -7.19
CA LEU A 375 11.34 1.22 -8.11
C LEU A 375 11.93 2.10 -9.18
N SER A 376 11.46 1.94 -10.42
CA SER A 376 11.76 2.81 -11.57
C SER A 376 10.53 2.98 -12.42
N TRP A 377 10.52 4.00 -13.26
CA TRP A 377 9.34 4.40 -14.02
C TRP A 377 9.67 4.70 -15.47
N ASP A 378 8.75 4.38 -16.35
CA ASP A 378 8.81 4.81 -17.72
C ASP A 378 8.50 6.33 -17.89
N GLU A 379 8.46 6.79 -19.12
CA GLU A 379 8.17 8.19 -19.48
C GLU A 379 6.76 8.68 -19.08
N THR A 380 5.89 7.78 -18.66
CA THR A 380 4.52 8.08 -18.23
C THR A 380 4.34 8.07 -16.71
N GLY A 381 5.39 7.69 -15.97
CA GLY A 381 5.36 7.46 -14.52
C GLY A 381 4.78 6.10 -14.12
N ALA A 382 4.59 5.20 -15.09
CA ALA A 382 4.23 3.82 -14.84
C ALA A 382 5.46 3.01 -14.38
N PRO A 383 5.32 2.16 -13.35
CA PRO A 383 6.42 1.33 -12.87
C PRO A 383 6.75 0.20 -13.85
N GLU A 384 8.01 -0.25 -13.81
CA GLU A 384 8.57 -1.24 -14.74
C GLU A 384 9.04 -2.55 -14.08
N GLN A 385 8.61 -2.83 -12.85
CA GLN A 385 8.97 -4.05 -12.12
C GLN A 385 7.86 -5.09 -12.16
N ALA A 386 7.97 -6.16 -11.35
CA ALA A 386 6.96 -7.17 -11.17
C ALA A 386 6.53 -7.26 -9.70
N PHE A 387 5.24 -7.50 -9.47
CA PHE A 387 4.73 -7.86 -8.16
C PHE A 387 5.26 -9.22 -7.69
N LEU A 388 5.27 -9.43 -6.39
CA LEU A 388 5.44 -10.77 -5.83
C LEU A 388 4.20 -11.61 -6.17
N LEU A 389 4.39 -12.89 -6.46
CA LEU A 389 3.30 -13.85 -6.49
C LEU A 389 3.21 -14.54 -5.15
N ALA A 390 2.09 -14.36 -4.49
CA ALA A 390 1.78 -15.01 -3.23
C ALA A 390 0.75 -16.12 -3.41
N GLN A 391 0.76 -17.07 -2.47
CA GLN A 391 -0.22 -18.13 -2.36
C GLN A 391 -0.55 -18.38 -0.90
N TRP A 392 -1.82 -18.50 -0.58
CA TRP A 392 -2.24 -18.99 0.72
C TRP A 392 -1.91 -20.47 0.89
N GLN A 393 -1.18 -20.84 1.94
CA GLN A 393 -0.78 -22.21 2.24
C GLN A 393 -0.89 -22.49 3.74
N ASN A 394 -1.67 -23.50 4.13
CA ASN A 394 -1.87 -23.88 5.52
C ASN A 394 -2.31 -22.74 6.45
N GLY A 395 -3.06 -21.77 5.89
CA GLY A 395 -3.55 -20.61 6.60
C GLY A 395 -2.54 -19.46 6.72
N ASN A 396 -1.39 -19.54 6.05
CA ASN A 396 -0.39 -18.46 5.96
C ASN A 396 -0.32 -17.90 4.54
N GLU A 397 0.10 -16.67 4.44
CA GLU A 397 0.46 -16.01 3.19
C GLU A 397 1.93 -16.33 2.89
N GLU A 398 2.20 -16.96 1.77
CA GLU A 398 3.55 -17.36 1.36
C GLU A 398 3.90 -16.70 0.02
N ILE A 399 5.08 -16.10 -0.08
CA ILE A 399 5.63 -15.69 -1.38
C ILE A 399 6.12 -16.95 -2.08
N VAL A 400 5.66 -17.17 -3.30
CA VAL A 400 6.05 -18.33 -4.11
C VAL A 400 6.91 -17.96 -5.32
N LEU A 401 6.86 -16.71 -5.78
CA LEU A 401 7.72 -16.17 -6.85
C LEU A 401 7.95 -14.66 -6.65
N PRO A 402 9.11 -14.13 -7.09
CA PRO A 402 10.24 -14.85 -7.70
C PRO A 402 10.96 -15.75 -6.69
N GLU A 403 11.75 -16.72 -7.15
CA GLU A 403 12.43 -17.71 -6.29
C GLU A 403 13.38 -17.09 -5.25
N ASP A 404 13.98 -15.97 -5.56
CA ASP A 404 14.90 -15.25 -4.66
C ASP A 404 14.21 -14.47 -3.55
N ALA A 405 12.91 -14.21 -3.68
CA ALA A 405 12.07 -13.57 -2.65
C ALA A 405 11.13 -14.57 -1.95
N ALA A 406 11.11 -15.84 -2.39
CA ALA A 406 10.14 -16.83 -1.93
C ALA A 406 10.34 -17.20 -0.44
N THR A 407 9.24 -17.26 0.33
CA THR A 407 9.21 -17.72 1.71
C THR A 407 9.01 -19.24 1.81
N THR A 408 8.67 -19.89 0.70
CA THR A 408 8.49 -21.34 0.60
C THR A 408 9.00 -21.88 -0.74
N ASP A 409 9.55 -23.10 -0.73
CA ASP A 409 10.00 -23.81 -1.94
C ASP A 409 8.83 -24.52 -2.68
N THR A 410 7.61 -24.42 -2.18
CA THR A 410 6.48 -25.20 -2.66
C THR A 410 5.38 -24.31 -3.22
N ILE A 411 4.91 -24.59 -4.43
CA ILE A 411 3.66 -24.07 -4.97
C ILE A 411 2.61 -25.17 -4.91
N VAL A 412 1.51 -24.90 -4.21
CA VAL A 412 0.40 -25.86 -4.07
C VAL A 412 -0.39 -25.90 -5.38
N ASN A 413 -0.27 -27.01 -6.14
CA ASN A 413 -0.95 -27.25 -7.39
C ASN A 413 -1.27 -28.74 -7.56
N PRO A 414 -2.53 -29.15 -7.80
CA PRO A 414 -3.71 -28.30 -7.88
C PRO A 414 -4.15 -27.76 -6.50
N LYS A 415 -4.99 -26.71 -6.54
CA LYS A 415 -5.63 -26.15 -5.35
C LYS A 415 -6.37 -27.25 -4.58
N PRO A 416 -6.22 -27.35 -3.24
CA PRO A 416 -6.98 -28.30 -2.42
C PRO A 416 -8.50 -28.10 -2.51
N ASP A 417 -9.24 -29.16 -2.23
CA ASP A 417 -10.71 -29.10 -2.19
C ASP A 417 -11.18 -28.17 -1.06
N TRP A 418 -12.33 -27.51 -1.31
CA TRP A 418 -12.99 -26.70 -0.31
C TRP A 418 -13.33 -27.50 0.95
N GLN A 419 -13.12 -26.91 2.11
CA GLN A 419 -13.60 -27.46 3.38
C GLN A 419 -15.08 -27.10 3.58
N GLN A 420 -15.90 -28.09 3.94
CA GLN A 420 -17.36 -27.94 4.16
C GLN A 420 -17.69 -27.64 5.61
#